data_4c84c27ac18e18bd5e41b13ccc584761
#
_entry.id   4c84c27ac18e18bd5e41b13ccc584761
#
_cell.length_a   1.000
_cell.length_b   1.000
_cell.length_c   1.000
_cell.angle_alpha   90.00
_cell.angle_beta   90.00
_cell.angle_gamma   90.00
#
_symmetry.space_group_name_H-M   'P 1'
#
loop_
_entity.id
_entity.type
_entity.pdbx_description
1 polymer ?
#
loop_
_entity_poly.entity_id
_entity_poly.type
_entity_poly.pdbx_seq_one_letter_code
_entity_poly.pdbx_strand_id
1 'polypeptide(L)'
;MFRRAAFAVLLASLAASAGLSACTPITSYSGFQAIDSDPKDVAVGTDTKSTVRAKLGSPSATSTFDPNVWFYMNQVKQRIAFRRPKVSARNVTAVTFNKDSEAVEAVNVYTLKDGKVIAYNGRETPTRGREITVLEQLLGSVGRGGLLPQTDEGVPGSRPGDRR
;
A
#
# COMPACT_ATOMS: atom_id res chain seq x y z
N MET A 1 -53.36 -20.35 11.60
CA MET A 1 -52.65 -19.27 10.87
C MET A 1 -51.42 -18.75 11.60
N PHE A 2 -51.42 -18.57 12.91
CA PHE A 2 -50.30 -18.08 13.70
C PHE A 2 -48.99 -18.86 13.60
N ARG A 3 -49.04 -20.20 13.51
CA ARG A 3 -47.81 -21.04 13.41
C ARG A 3 -47.04 -20.84 12.09
N ARG A 4 -47.73 -20.57 10.97
CA ARG A 4 -47.08 -20.27 9.67
C ARG A 4 -46.43 -18.89 9.67
N ALA A 5 -47.04 -17.89 10.31
CA ALA A 5 -46.50 -16.57 10.43
C ALA A 5 -45.23 -16.57 11.32
N ALA A 6 -45.25 -17.28 12.45
CA ALA A 6 -44.08 -17.40 13.33
C ALA A 6 -42.89 -18.08 12.62
N PHE A 7 -43.15 -19.11 11.82
CA PHE A 7 -42.10 -19.78 11.04
C PHE A 7 -41.50 -18.89 9.96
N ALA A 8 -42.31 -18.06 9.30
CA ALA A 8 -41.82 -17.10 8.29
C ALA A 8 -40.97 -16.03 8.91
N VAL A 9 -41.33 -15.50 10.11
CA VAL A 9 -40.53 -14.51 10.85
C VAL A 9 -39.19 -15.10 11.29
N LEU A 10 -39.18 -16.37 11.74
CA LEU A 10 -37.97 -17.04 12.19
C LEU A 10 -37.01 -17.34 11.00
N LEU A 11 -37.50 -17.68 9.85
CA LEU A 11 -36.72 -17.83 8.61
C LEU A 11 -36.18 -16.50 8.13
N ALA A 12 -36.98 -15.43 8.19
CA ALA A 12 -36.54 -14.09 7.79
C ALA A 12 -35.43 -13.54 8.71
N SER A 13 -35.53 -13.78 10.04
CA SER A 13 -34.48 -13.37 10.98
C SER A 13 -33.18 -14.17 10.79
N LEU A 14 -33.26 -15.45 10.47
CA LEU A 14 -32.11 -16.30 10.18
C LEU A 14 -31.41 -15.87 8.87
N ALA A 15 -32.16 -15.52 7.84
CA ALA A 15 -31.62 -14.99 6.58
C ALA A 15 -30.97 -13.60 6.76
N ALA A 16 -31.57 -12.75 7.59
CA ALA A 16 -30.99 -11.44 7.91
C ALA A 16 -29.67 -11.55 8.66
N SER A 17 -29.55 -12.49 9.62
CA SER A 17 -28.31 -12.70 10.36
C SER A 17 -27.18 -13.28 9.50
N ALA A 18 -27.48 -14.12 8.51
CA ALA A 18 -26.49 -14.65 7.57
C ALA A 18 -25.87 -13.56 6.65
N GLY A 19 -26.64 -12.53 6.31
CA GLY A 19 -26.18 -11.41 5.50
C GLY A 19 -25.16 -10.48 6.19
N LEU A 20 -25.16 -10.40 7.51
CA LEU A 20 -24.25 -9.51 8.25
C LEU A 20 -22.81 -10.05 8.36
N SER A 21 -22.59 -11.35 8.18
CA SER A 21 -21.26 -11.96 8.27
C SER A 21 -20.41 -11.84 6.99
N ALA A 22 -20.95 -11.26 5.91
CA ALA A 22 -20.27 -11.16 4.61
C ALA A 22 -19.14 -10.09 4.56
N CYS A 23 -19.04 -9.21 5.57
CA CYS A 23 -18.06 -8.12 5.61
C CYS A 23 -16.79 -8.50 6.38
N THR A 24 -16.18 -9.66 6.09
CA THR A 24 -14.90 -10.03 6.70
C THR A 24 -13.74 -9.22 6.10
N PRO A 25 -12.79 -8.73 6.91
CA PRO A 25 -11.62 -8.03 6.39
C PRO A 25 -10.73 -8.99 5.57
N ILE A 26 -10.33 -8.56 4.40
CA ILE A 26 -9.35 -9.26 3.57
C ILE A 26 -7.96 -8.89 4.08
N THR A 27 -7.22 -9.90 4.54
CA THR A 27 -5.83 -9.73 5.00
C THR A 27 -4.89 -10.11 3.86
N SER A 28 -3.91 -9.25 3.59
CA SER A 28 -2.83 -9.50 2.64
C SER A 28 -1.47 -9.36 3.33
N TYR A 29 -0.61 -10.34 3.08
CA TYR A 29 0.76 -10.38 3.56
C TYR A 29 1.69 -9.95 2.44
N SER A 30 2.73 -9.19 2.75
CA SER A 30 3.75 -8.79 1.78
C SER A 30 5.10 -8.60 2.45
N GLY A 31 6.17 -8.85 1.68
CA GLY A 31 7.54 -8.82 2.14
C GLY A 31 8.05 -10.18 2.59
N PHE A 32 9.03 -10.18 3.46
CA PHE A 32 9.66 -11.39 3.98
C PHE A 32 8.66 -12.22 4.80
N GLN A 33 8.58 -13.51 4.50
CA GLN A 33 7.80 -14.46 5.28
C GLN A 33 8.75 -15.51 5.84
N ALA A 34 8.86 -15.55 7.17
CA ALA A 34 9.61 -16.58 7.86
C ALA A 34 8.87 -17.92 7.71
N ILE A 35 9.54 -18.92 7.13
CA ILE A 35 9.02 -20.28 7.01
C ILE A 35 9.56 -21.12 8.17
N ASP A 36 10.88 -21.13 8.34
CA ASP A 36 11.56 -21.99 9.32
C ASP A 36 12.25 -21.19 10.44
N SER A 37 12.57 -19.92 10.22
CA SER A 37 13.35 -19.11 11.15
C SER A 37 12.87 -17.66 11.15
N ASP A 38 12.60 -17.08 12.34
CA ASP A 38 12.29 -15.66 12.45
C ASP A 38 13.61 -14.83 12.40
N PRO A 39 13.65 -13.70 11.69
CA PRO A 39 14.81 -12.80 11.71
C PRO A 39 15.26 -12.33 13.10
N LYS A 40 14.38 -12.42 14.09
CA LYS A 40 14.71 -12.11 15.51
C LYS A 40 15.59 -13.16 16.17
N ASP A 41 15.58 -14.41 15.66
CA ASP A 41 16.29 -15.55 16.24
C ASP A 41 17.75 -15.65 15.77
N VAL A 42 18.22 -14.66 15.04
CA VAL A 42 19.61 -14.56 14.59
C VAL A 42 20.51 -14.30 15.80
N ALA A 43 21.50 -15.16 15.99
CA ALA A 43 22.40 -15.10 17.13
C ALA A 43 23.52 -14.08 16.90
N VAL A 44 23.57 -13.07 17.75
CA VAL A 44 24.62 -12.05 17.75
C VAL A 44 25.96 -12.69 18.12
N GLY A 45 27.01 -12.35 17.37
CA GLY A 45 28.39 -12.86 17.60
C GLY A 45 28.68 -14.27 17.07
N THR A 46 27.65 -15.08 16.78
CA THR A 46 27.79 -16.46 16.32
C THR A 46 27.43 -16.60 14.84
N ASP A 47 26.33 -15.99 14.41
CA ASP A 47 25.90 -16.07 13.03
C ASP A 47 26.73 -15.13 12.15
N THR A 48 27.00 -15.57 10.93
CA THR A 48 27.69 -14.80 9.89
C THR A 48 26.74 -14.47 8.75
N LYS A 49 27.13 -13.59 7.82
CA LYS A 49 26.34 -13.29 6.62
C LYS A 49 25.89 -14.54 5.87
N SER A 50 26.78 -15.54 5.77
CA SER A 50 26.48 -16.80 5.09
C SER A 50 25.45 -17.64 5.83
N THR A 51 25.55 -17.75 7.16
CA THR A 51 24.59 -18.50 7.99
C THR A 51 23.24 -17.81 8.04
N VAL A 52 23.20 -16.48 8.16
CA VAL A 52 21.96 -15.70 8.10
C VAL A 52 21.28 -15.87 6.75
N ARG A 53 22.05 -15.84 5.66
CA ARG A 53 21.51 -16.06 4.31
C ARG A 53 20.99 -17.48 4.11
N ALA A 54 21.65 -18.47 4.71
CA ALA A 54 21.19 -19.86 4.66
C ALA A 54 19.88 -20.08 5.46
N LYS A 55 19.76 -19.44 6.63
CA LYS A 55 18.59 -19.55 7.52
C LYS A 55 17.38 -18.73 7.01
N LEU A 56 17.61 -17.49 6.62
CA LEU A 56 16.55 -16.53 6.28
C LEU A 56 16.40 -16.28 4.78
N GLY A 57 17.35 -16.74 3.98
CA GLY A 57 17.37 -16.39 2.56
C GLY A 57 17.89 -14.97 2.31
N SER A 58 17.60 -14.45 1.11
CA SER A 58 18.02 -13.10 0.72
C SER A 58 17.29 -12.02 1.50
N PRO A 59 17.98 -10.95 1.92
CA PRO A 59 17.34 -9.83 2.59
C PRO A 59 16.35 -9.10 1.67
N SER A 60 15.34 -8.47 2.24
CA SER A 60 14.38 -7.64 1.51
C SER A 60 15.05 -6.41 0.89
N ALA A 61 16.03 -5.84 1.59
CA ALA A 61 16.86 -4.74 1.13
C ALA A 61 18.19 -4.73 1.89
N THR A 62 19.21 -4.14 1.27
CA THR A 62 20.47 -3.77 1.93
C THR A 62 20.52 -2.27 2.09
N SER A 63 21.22 -1.78 3.11
CA SER A 63 21.37 -0.34 3.31
C SER A 63 22.21 0.27 2.19
N THR A 64 21.79 1.42 1.70
CA THR A 64 22.53 2.18 0.69
C THR A 64 23.79 2.83 1.27
N PHE A 65 23.79 3.13 2.56
CA PHE A 65 24.90 3.81 3.24
C PHE A 65 25.94 2.86 3.79
N ASP A 66 25.50 1.65 4.22
CA ASP A 66 26.39 0.62 4.74
C ASP A 66 25.96 -0.77 4.23
N PRO A 67 26.74 -1.40 3.33
CA PRO A 67 26.40 -2.71 2.76
C PRO A 67 26.37 -3.84 3.80
N ASN A 68 26.86 -3.58 5.02
CA ASN A 68 26.83 -4.54 6.11
C ASN A 68 25.53 -4.51 6.93
N VAL A 69 24.55 -3.71 6.54
CA VAL A 69 23.23 -3.68 7.19
C VAL A 69 22.21 -4.27 6.24
N TRP A 70 21.56 -5.35 6.67
CA TRP A 70 20.51 -6.04 5.94
C TRP A 70 19.17 -5.84 6.60
N PHE A 71 18.13 -5.61 5.78
CA PHE A 71 16.77 -5.43 6.26
C PHE A 71 15.88 -6.59 5.82
N TYR A 72 15.22 -7.19 6.79
CA TYR A 72 14.13 -8.14 6.57
C TYR A 72 12.82 -7.44 6.94
N MET A 73 11.95 -7.22 5.95
CA MET A 73 10.74 -6.43 6.12
C MET A 73 9.51 -7.25 5.81
N ASN A 74 8.53 -7.24 6.71
CA ASN A 74 7.21 -7.77 6.44
C ASN A 74 6.11 -6.79 6.82
N GLN A 75 4.97 -6.91 6.19
CA GLN A 75 3.80 -6.13 6.54
C GLN A 75 2.50 -6.90 6.29
N VAL A 76 1.54 -6.63 7.15
CA VAL A 76 0.17 -7.12 7.04
C VAL A 76 -0.74 -5.95 6.75
N LYS A 77 -1.49 -6.04 5.65
CA LYS A 77 -2.51 -5.06 5.27
C LYS A 77 -3.89 -5.68 5.44
N GLN A 78 -4.81 -4.90 5.94
CA GLN A 78 -6.23 -5.27 6.04
C GLN A 78 -7.07 -4.31 5.20
N ARG A 79 -7.95 -4.87 4.41
CA ARG A 79 -8.94 -4.14 3.62
C ARG A 79 -10.33 -4.56 4.05
N ILE A 80 -11.14 -3.60 4.48
CA ILE A 80 -12.52 -3.81 4.89
C ILE A 80 -13.41 -3.15 3.83
N ALA A 81 -14.20 -3.96 3.14
CA ALA A 81 -15.16 -3.54 2.13
C ALA A 81 -14.58 -2.47 1.17
N PHE A 82 -15.22 -1.32 1.08
CA PHE A 82 -14.86 -0.21 0.18
C PHE A 82 -13.79 0.73 0.73
N ARG A 83 -13.22 0.43 1.90
CA ARG A 83 -12.18 1.29 2.52
C ARG A 83 -10.81 1.03 1.89
N ARG A 84 -9.96 2.04 1.94
CA ARG A 84 -8.55 1.89 1.55
C ARG A 84 -7.85 0.88 2.45
N PRO A 85 -6.95 0.03 1.91
CA PRO A 85 -6.18 -0.91 2.71
C PRO A 85 -5.39 -0.17 3.80
N LYS A 86 -5.43 -0.69 5.02
CA LYS A 86 -4.68 -0.17 6.17
C LYS A 86 -3.60 -1.16 6.55
N VAL A 87 -2.39 -0.68 6.85
CA VAL A 87 -1.35 -1.52 7.44
C VAL A 87 -1.73 -1.77 8.90
N SER A 88 -1.95 -3.03 9.26
CA SER A 88 -2.27 -3.46 10.62
C SER A 88 -1.03 -3.85 11.43
N ALA A 89 -0.03 -4.42 10.77
CA ALA A 89 1.26 -4.75 11.37
C ALA A 89 2.38 -4.54 10.35
N ARG A 90 3.54 -4.13 10.83
CA ARG A 90 4.79 -4.05 10.08
C ARG A 90 5.94 -4.34 11.02
N ASN A 91 6.83 -5.21 10.60
CA ASN A 91 8.08 -5.47 11.28
C ASN A 91 9.23 -5.24 10.30
N VAL A 92 10.26 -4.57 10.76
CA VAL A 92 11.52 -4.38 10.06
C VAL A 92 12.62 -4.83 10.99
N THR A 93 13.29 -5.92 10.64
CA THR A 93 14.46 -6.40 11.36
C THR A 93 15.70 -5.96 10.61
N ALA A 94 16.52 -5.14 11.26
CA ALA A 94 17.81 -4.71 10.76
C ALA A 94 18.90 -5.58 11.40
N VAL A 95 19.63 -6.31 10.58
CA VAL A 95 20.77 -7.13 10.97
C VAL A 95 22.03 -6.40 10.54
N THR A 96 22.85 -6.02 11.51
CA THR A 96 24.12 -5.34 11.27
C THR A 96 25.26 -6.35 11.42
N PHE A 97 26.16 -6.38 10.43
CA PHE A 97 27.32 -7.25 10.40
C PHE A 97 28.60 -6.45 10.63
N ASN A 98 29.52 -7.06 11.33
CA ASN A 98 30.88 -6.52 11.46
C ASN A 98 31.60 -6.57 10.11
N LYS A 99 32.38 -5.53 9.81
CA LYS A 99 33.07 -5.39 8.51
C LYS A 99 34.20 -6.40 8.32
N ASP A 100 34.88 -6.76 9.40
CA ASP A 100 36.08 -7.59 9.35
C ASP A 100 35.75 -9.08 9.52
N SER A 101 34.89 -9.41 10.47
CA SER A 101 34.55 -10.81 10.80
C SER A 101 33.30 -11.33 10.09
N GLU A 102 32.53 -10.45 9.43
CA GLU A 102 31.20 -10.74 8.84
C GLU A 102 30.18 -11.33 9.85
N ALA A 103 30.52 -11.36 11.12
CA ALA A 103 29.63 -11.85 12.18
C ALA A 103 28.53 -10.81 12.46
N VAL A 104 27.39 -11.30 12.94
CA VAL A 104 26.29 -10.43 13.36
C VAL A 104 26.70 -9.64 14.59
N GLU A 105 26.71 -8.32 14.46
CA GLU A 105 27.05 -7.39 15.55
C GLU A 105 25.80 -6.98 16.33
N ALA A 106 24.69 -6.70 15.63
CA ALA A 106 23.45 -6.27 16.24
C ALA A 106 22.22 -6.71 15.43
N VAL A 107 21.13 -6.98 16.14
CA VAL A 107 19.81 -7.23 15.57
C VAL A 107 18.83 -6.26 16.19
N ASN A 108 18.29 -5.34 15.37
CA ASN A 108 17.34 -4.34 15.81
C ASN A 108 15.98 -4.61 15.15
N VAL A 109 14.91 -4.66 15.96
CA VAL A 109 13.55 -4.89 15.48
C VAL A 109 12.73 -3.63 15.64
N TYR A 110 12.20 -3.15 14.53
CA TYR A 110 11.30 -1.99 14.48
C TYR A 110 9.90 -2.45 14.11
N THR A 111 8.92 -1.96 14.85
CA THR A 111 7.49 -2.24 14.64
C THR A 111 6.77 -1.02 14.09
N LEU A 112 5.49 -1.18 13.78
CA LEU A 112 4.67 -0.05 13.33
C LEU A 112 4.59 1.09 14.38
N LYS A 113 4.78 0.78 15.67
CA LYS A 113 4.75 1.77 16.76
C LYS A 113 5.99 2.68 16.77
N ASP A 114 7.10 2.19 16.26
CA ASP A 114 8.36 2.94 16.19
C ASP A 114 8.36 3.91 15.01
N GLY A 115 7.37 3.79 14.11
CA GLY A 115 7.20 4.65 12.96
C GLY A 115 6.66 6.04 13.34
N LYS A 116 7.14 7.08 12.64
CA LYS A 116 6.61 8.44 12.75
C LYS A 116 5.73 8.77 11.54
N VAL A 117 4.62 9.43 11.80
CA VAL A 117 3.79 10.00 10.73
C VAL A 117 4.48 11.25 10.19
N ILE A 118 4.91 11.18 8.93
CA ILE A 118 5.49 12.33 8.24
C ILE A 118 4.34 13.07 7.55
N ALA A 119 4.09 14.32 7.96
CA ALA A 119 3.14 15.17 7.28
C ALA A 119 3.71 15.56 5.91
N TYR A 120 2.89 15.39 4.86
CA TYR A 120 3.27 15.89 3.55
C TYR A 120 3.11 17.41 3.49
N ASN A 121 3.94 18.07 2.70
CA ASN A 121 3.78 19.48 2.43
C ASN A 121 2.66 19.65 1.40
N GLY A 122 1.52 20.22 1.82
CA GLY A 122 0.37 20.49 0.97
C GLY A 122 0.54 21.66 0.00
N ARG A 123 1.77 22.19 -0.15
CA ARG A 123 2.07 23.24 -1.11
C ARG A 123 1.95 22.70 -2.53
N GLU A 124 0.96 23.18 -3.25
CA GLU A 124 0.80 22.87 -4.66
C GLU A 124 1.71 23.76 -5.50
N THR A 125 2.34 23.18 -6.50
CA THR A 125 3.05 23.95 -7.52
C THR A 125 2.03 24.51 -8.50
N PRO A 126 1.97 25.84 -8.72
CA PRO A 126 1.06 26.40 -9.70
C PRO A 126 1.43 25.88 -11.09
N THR A 127 0.53 25.12 -11.68
CA THR A 127 0.64 24.69 -13.07
C THR A 127 0.04 25.78 -13.97
N ARG A 128 0.70 26.07 -15.09
CA ARG A 128 0.13 26.94 -16.14
C ARG A 128 -0.98 26.14 -16.85
N GLY A 129 -2.14 26.06 -16.25
CA GLY A 129 -3.30 25.42 -16.79
C GLY A 129 -4.53 26.24 -16.46
N ARG A 130 -5.51 26.25 -17.35
CA ARG A 130 -6.83 26.83 -17.07
C ARG A 130 -7.56 25.87 -16.14
N GLU A 131 -7.96 26.34 -14.97
CA GLU A 131 -8.84 25.60 -14.09
C GLU A 131 -10.24 25.57 -14.71
N ILE A 132 -10.67 24.37 -15.10
CA ILE A 132 -12.03 24.18 -15.62
C ILE A 132 -12.96 24.00 -14.42
N THR A 133 -13.91 24.90 -14.27
CA THR A 133 -14.91 24.79 -13.21
C THR A 133 -15.84 23.60 -13.47
N VAL A 134 -16.42 23.03 -12.39
CA VAL A 134 -17.33 21.88 -12.48
C VAL A 134 -18.52 22.18 -13.43
N LEU A 135 -19.00 23.43 -13.44
CA LEU A 135 -20.02 23.88 -14.36
C LEU A 135 -19.55 23.88 -15.82
N GLU A 136 -18.33 24.31 -16.08
CA GLU A 136 -17.73 24.34 -17.41
C GLU A 136 -17.46 22.91 -17.92
N GLN A 137 -17.12 22.01 -17.03
CA GLN A 137 -16.93 20.58 -17.33
C GLN A 137 -18.29 19.91 -17.67
N LEU A 138 -19.37 20.27 -16.94
CA LEU A 138 -20.71 19.76 -17.19
C LEU A 138 -21.28 20.32 -18.51
N LEU A 139 -21.14 21.63 -18.75
CA LEU A 139 -21.55 22.26 -19.98
C LEU A 139 -20.72 21.82 -21.17
N GLY A 140 -19.42 21.61 -21.02
CA GLY A 140 -18.54 21.10 -22.08
C GLY A 140 -18.83 19.65 -22.49
N SER A 141 -19.37 18.83 -21.59
CA SER A 141 -19.82 17.46 -21.91
C SER A 141 -21.17 17.44 -22.64
N VAL A 142 -22.05 18.41 -22.34
CA VAL A 142 -23.36 18.57 -23.02
C VAL A 142 -23.23 19.31 -24.35
N GLY A 143 -22.20 20.16 -24.51
CA GLY A 143 -21.96 21.01 -25.69
C GLY A 143 -21.21 20.37 -26.85
N ARG A 144 -20.93 19.07 -26.83
CA ARG A 144 -20.31 18.36 -27.99
C ARG A 144 -21.25 18.24 -29.20
N GLY A 145 -22.44 18.80 -29.12
CA GLY A 145 -23.43 18.94 -30.18
C GLY A 145 -23.51 20.35 -30.80
N GLY A 146 -22.41 21.06 -30.95
CA GLY A 146 -22.30 22.12 -31.95
C GLY A 146 -22.97 23.47 -31.67
N LEU A 147 -22.99 23.98 -30.44
CA LEU A 147 -23.57 25.31 -30.13
C LEU A 147 -22.59 26.37 -29.61
N LEU A 148 -21.27 26.06 -29.52
CA LEU A 148 -20.28 27.09 -29.22
C LEU A 148 -19.31 27.21 -30.39
N PRO A 149 -18.97 28.42 -30.86
CA PRO A 149 -17.96 28.61 -31.89
C PRO A 149 -16.62 28.11 -31.31
N GLN A 150 -16.00 27.13 -32.01
CA GLN A 150 -14.63 26.75 -31.76
C GLN A 150 -13.74 27.95 -32.05
N THR A 151 -13.32 28.66 -31.02
CA THR A 151 -12.15 29.52 -31.16
C THR A 151 -10.97 28.56 -31.31
N ASP A 152 -10.48 28.50 -32.54
CA ASP A 152 -9.26 27.84 -32.97
C ASP A 152 -8.05 28.56 -32.34
N GLU A 153 -7.94 28.53 -31.02
CA GLU A 153 -6.70 28.90 -30.35
C GLU A 153 -5.81 27.65 -30.31
N GLY A 154 -4.83 27.69 -31.22
CA GLY A 154 -3.91 26.62 -31.53
C GLY A 154 -3.33 25.93 -30.31
N VAL A 155 -3.37 24.61 -30.33
CA VAL A 155 -2.64 23.73 -29.42
C VAL A 155 -1.19 24.20 -29.35
N PRO A 156 -0.65 24.59 -28.18
CA PRO A 156 0.75 25.00 -28.07
C PRO A 156 1.65 23.81 -28.45
N GLY A 157 2.27 23.88 -29.60
CA GLY A 157 3.17 22.84 -30.11
C GLY A 157 2.97 22.43 -31.57
N SER A 158 1.90 22.86 -32.23
CA SER A 158 1.71 22.61 -33.65
C SER A 158 2.60 23.55 -34.49
N ARG A 159 3.58 23.01 -35.18
CA ARG A 159 4.37 23.77 -36.16
C ARG A 159 3.49 24.18 -37.34
N PRO A 160 3.64 25.42 -37.86
CA PRO A 160 2.95 25.81 -39.09
C PRO A 160 3.51 24.97 -40.27
N GLY A 161 2.69 24.05 -40.77
CA GLY A 161 3.08 23.20 -41.89
C GLY A 161 2.51 21.78 -41.90
N ASP A 162 1.93 21.30 -40.83
CA ASP A 162 1.40 19.93 -40.74
C ASP A 162 -0.07 19.85 -41.14
N ARG A 163 -0.35 20.28 -42.37
CA ARG A 163 -1.62 19.96 -43.05
C ARG A 163 -1.30 18.97 -44.19
N ARG A 164 -1.57 17.73 -43.95
CA ARG A 164 -1.89 16.73 -44.96
C ARG A 164 -3.08 15.92 -44.55
#